data_37e3b22c06f572a92a0aaa5b5ceb443c
#
_entry.id   37e3b22c06f572a92a0aaa5b5ceb443c
#
_cell.length_a   1.000
_cell.length_b   1.000
_cell.length_c   1.000
_cell.angle_alpha   90.00
_cell.angle_beta   90.00
_cell.angle_gamma   90.00
#
_symmetry.space_group_name_H-M   'P 1'
#
loop_
_entity.id
_entity.type
_entity.pdbx_description
1 polymer ?
#
loop_
_entity_poly.entity_id
_entity_poly.type
_entity_poly.pdbx_seq_one_letter_code
_entity_poly.pdbx_strand_id
1 'polypeptide(L)'
;MAVRKTGGAKSADSGKTVNTAETAAEKTTQTAAKKPIEKKTRATRSTRTVKTAVKAAETGAEINQKEIIKEEKTMAQEALGMIETRGLVAAIEAADSMLKAANVVLIGTEKIGSGLVSVMVRGDVGAVKSAVEVGSANASRLGELVATHVIPRPHGDVEKILPTLK
;
A
#
# COMPACT_ATOMS: atom_id res chain seq x y z
N MET A 1 -10.09 -4.04 68.49
CA MET A 1 -8.70 -3.90 68.92
C MET A 1 -7.84 -3.70 67.67
N ALA A 2 -7.41 -2.50 67.54
CA ALA A 2 -6.07 -1.96 67.38
C ALA A 2 -5.50 -2.19 65.94
N VAL A 3 -5.56 -1.22 65.02
CA VAL A 3 -4.71 0.00 64.83
C VAL A 3 -3.23 -0.29 64.73
N ARG A 4 -2.64 0.03 63.56
CA ARG A 4 -1.45 0.81 63.26
C ARG A 4 -1.10 0.69 61.78
N LYS A 5 -1.22 1.69 60.89
CA LYS A 5 -0.58 3.02 60.75
C LYS A 5 0.96 2.97 60.74
N THR A 6 1.49 3.39 59.66
CA THR A 6 2.64 4.30 59.34
C THR A 6 3.21 3.85 58.01
N GLY A 7 3.49 4.65 56.99
CA GLY A 7 3.88 6.02 56.96
C GLY A 7 5.14 6.12 56.15
N GLY A 8 5.17 7.11 55.32
CA GLY A 8 6.36 7.86 54.99
C GLY A 8 6.90 7.57 53.56
N ALA A 9 6.73 8.40 52.60
CA ALA A 9 7.24 9.74 52.37
C ALA A 9 8.49 9.75 51.44
N LYS A 10 8.32 10.52 50.36
CA LYS A 10 9.29 11.50 49.78
C LYS A 10 10.58 10.94 49.14
N SER A 11 10.97 11.34 47.96
CA SER A 11 11.30 12.66 47.39
C SER A 11 11.64 12.46 45.92
N ALA A 12 11.17 13.21 44.93
CA ALA A 12 11.71 14.47 44.45
C ALA A 12 13.20 14.39 44.08
N ASP A 13 13.47 14.57 42.79
CA ASP A 13 14.32 15.64 42.26
C ASP A 13 14.55 15.39 40.75
N SER A 14 14.11 16.24 39.93
CA SER A 14 14.68 17.29 39.12
C SER A 14 15.95 16.89 38.32
N GLY A 15 15.84 17.05 37.02
CA GLY A 15 16.94 16.99 36.09
C GLY A 15 16.52 17.52 34.71
N LYS A 16 16.31 18.81 34.67
CA LYS A 16 16.17 19.67 33.51
C LYS A 16 17.53 19.75 32.80
N THR A 17 17.60 19.43 31.52
CA THR A 17 18.52 20.11 30.61
C THR A 17 17.93 20.24 29.24
N VAL A 18 17.62 21.46 28.92
CA VAL A 18 17.49 22.05 27.61
C VAL A 18 18.85 22.08 26.94
N ASN A 19 18.90 21.72 25.66
CA ASN A 19 19.90 22.30 24.78
C ASN A 19 19.29 22.57 23.40
N THR A 20 19.13 23.84 23.21
CA THR A 20 18.92 24.60 21.99
C THR A 20 20.27 24.79 21.30
N ALA A 21 20.33 24.61 20.01
CA ALA A 21 21.21 25.31 19.06
C ALA A 21 20.85 24.70 17.67
N GLU A 22 20.13 25.33 16.82
CA GLU A 22 20.34 26.53 16.03
C GLU A 22 21.57 26.50 15.14
N THR A 23 21.32 26.91 13.89
CA THR A 23 22.18 27.49 12.85
C THR A 23 22.67 26.46 11.82
N ALA A 24 22.67 26.69 10.54
CA ALA A 24 22.31 27.76 9.61
C ALA A 24 22.39 27.20 8.18
N ALA A 25 21.53 27.65 7.36
CA ALA A 25 21.59 28.17 6.03
C ALA A 25 22.98 28.29 5.34
N GLU A 26 23.00 27.81 4.08
CA GLU A 26 23.68 28.45 2.94
C GLU A 26 23.27 27.66 1.69
N LYS A 27 22.46 28.09 0.81
CA LYS A 27 22.50 29.11 -0.25
C LYS A 27 23.78 29.04 -1.11
N THR A 28 23.67 28.42 -2.26
CA THR A 28 24.38 28.92 -3.45
C THR A 28 23.61 28.57 -4.71
N THR A 29 23.23 29.60 -5.34
CA THR A 29 22.73 29.90 -6.66
C THR A 29 23.77 29.66 -7.76
N GLN A 30 23.24 29.60 -8.98
CA GLN A 30 23.83 29.95 -10.31
C GLN A 30 24.14 28.74 -11.19
N THR A 31 23.87 28.72 -12.47
CA THR A 31 23.43 29.74 -13.44
C THR A 31 23.16 29.03 -14.77
N ALA A 32 22.22 29.52 -15.46
CA ALA A 32 21.81 29.36 -16.83
C ALA A 32 22.93 29.25 -17.88
N ALA A 33 22.65 28.50 -18.95
CA ALA A 33 23.02 28.86 -20.31
C ALA A 33 22.10 28.18 -21.31
N LYS A 34 21.56 28.81 -22.04
CA LYS A 34 20.76 29.25 -23.13
C LYS A 34 21.44 28.99 -24.49
N LYS A 35 20.63 28.35 -25.41
CA LYS A 35 20.53 28.58 -26.89
C LYS A 35 21.56 27.90 -27.85
N PRO A 36 21.19 27.84 -29.15
CA PRO A 36 19.90 27.90 -29.85
C PRO A 36 19.69 26.86 -31.00
N ILE A 37 18.48 26.77 -31.41
CA ILE A 37 17.80 26.56 -32.69
C ILE A 37 18.66 26.41 -33.94
N GLU A 38 18.41 25.37 -34.73
CA GLU A 38 18.43 25.51 -36.19
C GLU A 38 17.34 24.66 -36.85
N LYS A 39 16.47 25.38 -37.54
CA LYS A 39 15.48 24.91 -38.50
C LYS A 39 16.20 24.43 -39.79
N LYS A 40 15.81 23.28 -40.31
CA LYS A 40 15.76 23.13 -41.76
C LYS A 40 14.70 22.14 -42.20
N THR A 41 13.74 22.66 -42.85
CA THR A 41 12.69 22.09 -43.68
C THR A 41 13.25 21.17 -44.78
N ARG A 42 12.61 20.02 -45.01
CA ARG A 42 12.18 19.67 -46.38
C ARG A 42 11.24 18.47 -46.38
N ALA A 43 10.07 18.72 -46.91
CA ALA A 43 9.06 17.74 -47.24
C ALA A 43 9.53 16.77 -48.33
N THR A 44 9.26 15.49 -48.16
CA THR A 44 8.96 14.59 -49.29
C THR A 44 7.97 13.55 -48.82
N ARG A 45 6.86 13.59 -49.45
CA ARG A 45 5.66 12.75 -49.48
C ARG A 45 6.04 11.30 -49.79
N SER A 46 5.72 10.36 -48.88
CA SER A 46 5.63 8.96 -49.27
C SER A 46 4.41 8.31 -48.58
N THR A 47 3.41 8.05 -49.40
CA THR A 47 2.16 7.39 -49.13
C THR A 47 2.33 5.87 -49.04
N ARG A 48 3.14 5.36 -48.09
CA ARG A 48 3.33 3.90 -47.91
C ARG A 48 3.28 3.40 -46.47
N THR A 49 2.77 4.18 -45.54
CA THR A 49 2.88 3.86 -44.11
C THR A 49 1.56 3.60 -43.41
N VAL A 50 0.44 3.45 -44.12
CA VAL A 50 -0.87 3.25 -43.44
C VAL A 50 -1.19 1.78 -43.19
N LYS A 51 -0.65 0.84 -43.96
CA LYS A 51 -0.93 -0.61 -43.78
C LYS A 51 -0.07 -1.28 -42.70
N THR A 52 1.06 -0.68 -42.31
CA THR A 52 1.97 -1.25 -41.28
C THR A 52 1.58 -0.79 -39.87
N ALA A 53 0.96 0.38 -39.74
CA ALA A 53 0.53 0.92 -38.46
C ALA A 53 -0.69 0.18 -37.87
N VAL A 54 -1.61 -0.27 -38.73
CA VAL A 54 -2.81 -1.01 -38.28
C VAL A 54 -2.44 -2.39 -37.75
N LYS A 55 -1.48 -3.09 -38.40
CA LYS A 55 -1.04 -4.42 -37.96
C LYS A 55 -0.20 -4.38 -36.65
N ALA A 56 0.50 -3.28 -36.40
CA ALA A 56 1.25 -3.08 -35.16
C ALA A 56 0.32 -2.73 -33.97
N ALA A 57 -0.78 -2.05 -34.24
CA ALA A 57 -1.78 -1.74 -33.21
C ALA A 57 -2.57 -2.98 -32.77
N GLU A 58 -2.94 -3.87 -33.70
CA GLU A 58 -3.62 -5.13 -33.38
C GLU A 58 -2.72 -6.09 -32.60
N THR A 59 -1.44 -6.19 -32.95
CA THR A 59 -0.48 -7.04 -32.25
C THR A 59 -0.18 -6.51 -30.83
N GLY A 60 -0.12 -5.20 -30.66
CA GLY A 60 0.06 -4.57 -29.34
C GLY A 60 -1.13 -4.77 -28.41
N ALA A 61 -2.34 -4.73 -28.95
CA ALA A 61 -3.55 -4.97 -28.17
C ALA A 61 -3.69 -6.45 -27.74
N GLU A 62 -3.34 -7.40 -28.60
CA GLU A 62 -3.33 -8.83 -28.25
C GLU A 62 -2.25 -9.21 -27.22
N ILE A 63 -1.07 -8.59 -27.28
CA ILE A 63 0.00 -8.80 -26.30
C ILE A 63 -0.45 -8.28 -24.93
N ASN A 64 -1.02 -7.07 -24.91
CA ASN A 64 -1.50 -6.46 -23.66
C ASN A 64 -2.62 -7.27 -23.01
N GLN A 65 -3.56 -7.80 -23.79
CA GLN A 65 -4.62 -8.67 -23.26
C GLN A 65 -4.08 -10.00 -22.70
N LYS A 66 -3.08 -10.60 -23.35
CA LYS A 66 -2.45 -11.83 -22.86
C LYS A 66 -1.65 -11.62 -21.58
N GLU A 67 -1.00 -10.47 -21.43
CA GLU A 67 -0.28 -10.09 -20.20
C GLU A 67 -1.26 -9.87 -19.05
N ILE A 68 -2.34 -9.12 -19.27
CA ILE A 68 -3.38 -8.88 -18.26
C ILE A 68 -3.99 -10.22 -17.78
N ILE A 69 -4.36 -11.11 -18.71
CA ILE A 69 -4.94 -12.42 -18.36
C ILE A 69 -3.91 -13.28 -17.59
N LYS A 70 -2.64 -13.18 -17.91
CA LYS A 70 -1.58 -13.91 -17.21
C LYS A 70 -1.36 -13.38 -15.81
N GLU A 71 -1.40 -12.07 -15.61
CA GLU A 71 -1.30 -11.42 -14.30
C GLU A 71 -2.50 -11.77 -13.42
N GLU A 72 -3.72 -11.69 -13.93
CA GLU A 72 -4.93 -12.09 -13.21
C GLU A 72 -4.89 -13.56 -12.80
N LYS A 73 -4.43 -14.46 -13.69
CA LYS A 73 -4.30 -15.89 -13.40
C LYS A 73 -3.21 -16.17 -12.37
N THR A 74 -2.14 -15.39 -12.34
CA THR A 74 -1.07 -15.53 -11.36
C THR A 74 -1.56 -15.08 -9.99
N MET A 75 -2.24 -13.95 -9.90
CA MET A 75 -2.83 -13.45 -8.66
C MET A 75 -3.87 -14.40 -8.06
N ALA A 76 -4.65 -15.08 -8.88
CA ALA A 76 -5.64 -16.06 -8.42
C ALA A 76 -5.02 -17.28 -7.71
N GLN A 77 -3.71 -17.50 -7.85
CA GLN A 77 -2.99 -18.62 -7.19
C GLN A 77 -2.20 -18.17 -5.96
N GLU A 78 -2.11 -16.87 -5.69
CA GLU A 78 -1.42 -16.32 -4.54
C GLU A 78 -2.24 -16.43 -3.26
N ALA A 79 -1.56 -16.37 -2.12
CA ALA A 79 -2.23 -16.38 -0.83
C ALA A 79 -3.13 -15.15 -0.66
N LEU A 80 -4.24 -15.33 0.03
CA LEU A 80 -5.18 -14.29 0.39
C LEU A 80 -5.08 -13.99 1.89
N GLY A 81 -4.77 -12.75 2.24
CA GLY A 81 -4.78 -12.24 3.61
C GLY A 81 -5.99 -11.35 3.84
N MET A 82 -6.61 -11.48 4.99
CA MET A 82 -7.81 -10.73 5.36
C MET A 82 -7.71 -10.23 6.79
N ILE A 83 -8.13 -8.98 6.99
CA ILE A 83 -8.29 -8.36 8.33
C ILE A 83 -9.67 -7.73 8.39
N GLU A 84 -10.44 -8.08 9.39
CA GLU A 84 -11.73 -7.47 9.68
C GLU A 84 -11.63 -6.63 10.95
N THR A 85 -12.08 -5.38 10.85
CA THR A 85 -12.09 -4.41 11.95
C THR A 85 -13.44 -3.77 12.09
N ARG A 86 -13.73 -3.27 13.30
CA ARG A 86 -14.84 -2.36 13.51
C ARG A 86 -14.31 -0.93 13.42
N GLY A 87 -14.70 -0.24 12.36
CA GLY A 87 -14.27 1.13 12.06
C GLY A 87 -13.38 1.25 10.84
N LEU A 88 -13.70 2.22 9.99
CA LEU A 88 -12.99 2.46 8.73
C LEU A 88 -11.54 2.93 8.97
N VAL A 89 -11.30 3.69 10.03
CA VAL A 89 -9.94 4.23 10.32
C VAL A 89 -8.98 3.08 10.62
N ALA A 90 -9.38 2.12 11.47
CA ALA A 90 -8.58 0.94 11.77
C ALA A 90 -8.35 0.07 10.52
N ALA A 91 -9.35 -0.04 9.64
CA ALA A 91 -9.23 -0.78 8.38
C ALA A 91 -8.22 -0.13 7.42
N ILE A 92 -8.22 1.20 7.30
CA ILE A 92 -7.27 1.93 6.44
C ILE A 92 -5.85 1.79 7.00
N GLU A 93 -5.66 1.93 8.30
CA GLU A 93 -4.35 1.73 8.96
C GLU A 93 -3.85 0.29 8.77
N ALA A 94 -4.74 -0.70 8.89
CA ALA A 94 -4.40 -2.08 8.59
C ALA A 94 -3.89 -2.24 7.17
N ALA A 95 -4.59 -1.67 6.18
CA ALA A 95 -4.20 -1.72 4.77
C ALA A 95 -2.81 -1.10 4.55
N ASP A 96 -2.58 0.12 5.06
CA ASP A 96 -1.30 0.82 4.93
C ASP A 96 -0.15 0.04 5.58
N SER A 97 -0.38 -0.45 6.80
CA SER A 97 0.59 -1.24 7.53
C SER A 97 0.94 -2.55 6.83
N MET A 98 -0.04 -3.25 6.26
CA MET A 98 0.17 -4.48 5.49
C MET A 98 1.03 -4.23 4.25
N LEU A 99 0.73 -3.17 3.48
CA LEU A 99 1.47 -2.81 2.26
C LEU A 99 2.91 -2.37 2.53
N LYS A 100 3.16 -1.77 3.70
CA LYS A 100 4.51 -1.36 4.13
C LYS A 100 5.32 -2.50 4.72
N ALA A 101 4.67 -3.49 5.34
CA ALA A 101 5.35 -4.59 6.03
C ALA A 101 5.92 -5.64 5.09
N ALA A 102 5.28 -5.89 3.94
CA ALA A 102 5.69 -6.93 3.03
C ALA A 102 5.25 -6.64 1.58
N ASN A 103 5.83 -7.38 0.64
CA ASN A 103 5.45 -7.27 -0.77
C ASN A 103 4.12 -7.97 -1.02
N VAL A 104 3.04 -7.23 -0.81
CA VAL A 104 1.66 -7.67 -1.03
C VAL A 104 0.91 -6.64 -1.85
N VAL A 105 -0.15 -7.07 -2.53
CA VAL A 105 -1.02 -6.21 -3.35
C VAL A 105 -2.36 -6.09 -2.66
N LEU A 106 -2.87 -4.87 -2.54
CA LEU A 106 -4.21 -4.62 -2.03
C LEU A 106 -5.24 -5.02 -3.07
N ILE A 107 -6.18 -5.90 -2.70
CA ILE A 107 -7.31 -6.27 -3.55
C ILE A 107 -8.45 -5.27 -3.38
N GLY A 108 -8.74 -4.92 -2.14
CA GLY A 108 -9.80 -3.98 -1.83
C GLY A 108 -10.25 -4.03 -0.39
N THR A 109 -11.29 -3.25 -0.14
CA THR A 109 -11.97 -3.19 1.14
C THR A 109 -13.46 -3.41 0.93
N GLU A 110 -14.08 -4.18 1.82
CA GLU A 110 -15.53 -4.40 1.79
C GLU A 110 -16.16 -3.90 3.09
N LYS A 111 -17.25 -3.14 2.96
CA LYS A 111 -18.04 -2.66 4.10
C LYS A 111 -19.22 -3.59 4.31
N ILE A 112 -19.16 -4.40 5.37
CA ILE A 112 -20.15 -5.44 5.65
C ILE A 112 -21.41 -4.86 6.28
N GLY A 113 -21.30 -3.72 6.95
CA GLY A 113 -22.37 -3.08 7.71
C GLY A 113 -22.06 -3.06 9.22
N SER A 114 -22.86 -2.34 9.99
CA SER A 114 -22.67 -2.19 11.45
C SER A 114 -21.27 -1.70 11.86
N GLY A 115 -20.60 -0.98 10.98
CA GLY A 115 -19.24 -0.48 11.20
C GLY A 115 -18.13 -1.50 10.90
N LEU A 116 -18.49 -2.72 10.47
CA LEU A 116 -17.52 -3.74 10.08
C LEU A 116 -16.94 -3.45 8.69
N VAL A 117 -15.61 -3.55 8.58
CA VAL A 117 -14.86 -3.35 7.36
C VAL A 117 -13.80 -4.44 7.25
N SER A 118 -13.78 -5.12 6.12
CA SER A 118 -12.76 -6.12 5.79
C SER A 118 -11.78 -5.55 4.77
N VAL A 119 -10.49 -5.77 4.99
CA VAL A 119 -9.38 -5.43 4.07
C VAL A 119 -8.75 -6.71 3.58
N MET A 120 -8.43 -6.76 2.28
CA MET A 120 -7.92 -7.96 1.63
C MET A 120 -6.67 -7.66 0.83
N VAL A 121 -5.66 -8.53 0.96
CA VAL A 121 -4.39 -8.44 0.25
C VAL A 121 -4.00 -9.78 -0.39
N ARG A 122 -3.22 -9.72 -1.45
CA ARG A 122 -2.65 -10.86 -2.16
C ARG A 122 -1.13 -10.81 -2.17
N GLY A 123 -0.50 -11.97 -2.29
CA GLY A 123 0.93 -12.10 -2.44
C GLY A 123 1.43 -13.49 -2.08
N ASP A 124 2.74 -13.61 -1.95
CA ASP A 124 3.35 -14.86 -1.45
C ASP A 124 2.89 -15.18 -0.03
N VAL A 125 2.77 -16.45 0.30
CA VAL A 125 2.26 -16.93 1.60
C VAL A 125 3.02 -16.33 2.79
N GLY A 126 4.34 -16.24 2.69
CA GLY A 126 5.18 -15.66 3.74
C GLY A 126 4.94 -14.17 3.89
N ALA A 127 4.90 -13.45 2.77
CA ALA A 127 4.62 -12.02 2.74
C ALA A 127 3.25 -11.69 3.31
N VAL A 128 2.21 -12.42 2.90
CA VAL A 128 0.83 -12.23 3.39
C VAL A 128 0.72 -12.50 4.88
N LYS A 129 1.37 -13.54 5.41
CA LYS A 129 1.39 -13.80 6.86
C LYS A 129 2.00 -12.65 7.64
N SER A 130 3.18 -12.18 7.25
CA SER A 130 3.84 -11.03 7.88
C SER A 130 3.01 -9.76 7.77
N ALA A 131 2.41 -9.50 6.60
CA ALA A 131 1.53 -8.35 6.38
C ALA A 131 0.34 -8.36 7.33
N VAL A 132 -0.38 -9.49 7.42
CA VAL A 132 -1.55 -9.64 8.29
C VAL A 132 -1.18 -9.49 9.76
N GLU A 133 -0.05 -10.02 10.20
CA GLU A 133 0.44 -9.88 11.57
C GLU A 133 0.69 -8.41 11.94
N VAL A 134 1.43 -7.68 11.10
CA VAL A 134 1.72 -6.26 11.34
C VAL A 134 0.47 -5.40 11.22
N GLY A 135 -0.36 -5.64 10.20
CA GLY A 135 -1.62 -4.93 10.00
C GLY A 135 -2.59 -5.08 11.17
N SER A 136 -2.72 -6.30 11.70
CA SER A 136 -3.58 -6.57 12.85
C SER A 136 -3.10 -5.88 14.14
N ALA A 137 -1.79 -5.88 14.39
CA ALA A 137 -1.20 -5.21 15.53
C ALA A 137 -1.41 -3.68 15.49
N ASN A 138 -1.29 -3.07 14.31
CA ASN A 138 -1.51 -1.64 14.14
C ASN A 138 -2.99 -1.27 14.19
N ALA A 139 -3.87 -2.04 13.56
CA ALA A 139 -5.32 -1.83 13.58
C ALA A 139 -5.88 -1.88 15.00
N SER A 140 -5.41 -2.81 15.84
CA SER A 140 -5.86 -2.99 17.22
C SER A 140 -5.65 -1.76 18.11
N ARG A 141 -4.77 -0.84 17.71
CA ARG A 141 -4.52 0.41 18.44
C ARG A 141 -5.52 1.51 18.12
N LEU A 142 -6.20 1.41 16.98
CA LEU A 142 -7.10 2.43 16.47
C LEU A 142 -8.56 2.02 16.46
N GLY A 143 -8.84 0.72 16.59
CA GLY A 143 -10.20 0.19 16.59
C GLY A 143 -10.25 -1.25 17.06
N GLU A 144 -11.46 -1.81 17.08
CA GLU A 144 -11.68 -3.20 17.46
C GLU A 144 -11.25 -4.12 16.30
N LEU A 145 -10.30 -5.00 16.57
CA LEU A 145 -9.94 -6.08 15.65
C LEU A 145 -10.94 -7.22 15.84
N VAL A 146 -11.67 -7.58 14.78
CA VAL A 146 -12.73 -8.60 14.83
C VAL A 146 -12.16 -9.97 14.46
N ALA A 147 -11.47 -10.05 13.31
CA ALA A 147 -10.89 -11.28 12.81
C ALA A 147 -9.70 -11.04 11.89
N THR A 148 -8.80 -12.03 11.82
CA THR A 148 -7.74 -12.09 10.84
C THR A 148 -7.66 -13.50 10.28
N HIS A 149 -7.38 -13.61 8.98
CA HIS A 149 -7.21 -14.93 8.38
C HIS A 149 -6.27 -14.87 7.18
N VAL A 150 -5.57 -15.98 6.94
CA VAL A 150 -4.73 -16.17 5.76
C VAL A 150 -5.10 -17.49 5.10
N ILE A 151 -5.46 -17.44 3.82
CA ILE A 151 -5.69 -18.61 2.99
C ILE A 151 -4.47 -18.78 2.08
N PRO A 152 -3.60 -19.75 2.34
CA PRO A 152 -2.35 -19.91 1.60
C PRO A 152 -2.55 -20.25 0.12
N ARG A 153 -3.63 -20.93 -0.20
CA ARG A 153 -3.94 -21.35 -1.56
C ARG A 153 -5.46 -21.33 -1.78
N PRO A 154 -6.03 -20.14 -2.04
CA PRO A 154 -7.46 -20.02 -2.28
C PRO A 154 -7.87 -20.71 -3.58
N HIS A 155 -9.09 -21.22 -3.62
CA HIS A 155 -9.65 -21.77 -4.85
C HIS A 155 -9.90 -20.64 -5.87
N GLY A 156 -9.73 -20.93 -7.17
CA GLY A 156 -9.89 -19.92 -8.21
C GLY A 156 -11.28 -19.24 -8.25
N ASP A 157 -12.34 -19.94 -7.79
CA ASP A 157 -13.67 -19.33 -7.73
C ASP A 157 -13.84 -18.27 -6.64
N VAL A 158 -12.90 -18.21 -5.67
CA VAL A 158 -12.91 -17.17 -4.62
C VAL A 158 -12.74 -15.79 -5.24
N GLU A 159 -12.00 -15.66 -6.34
CA GLU A 159 -11.83 -14.40 -7.06
C GLU A 159 -13.16 -13.75 -7.47
N LYS A 160 -14.17 -14.57 -7.77
CA LYS A 160 -15.49 -14.09 -8.23
C LYS A 160 -16.27 -13.33 -7.15
N ILE A 161 -15.90 -13.51 -5.89
CA ILE A 161 -16.58 -12.91 -4.74
C ILE A 161 -15.75 -11.83 -4.04
N LEU A 162 -14.48 -11.62 -4.47
CA LEU A 162 -13.64 -10.59 -3.90
C LEU A 162 -14.00 -9.20 -4.45
N PRO A 163 -13.83 -8.14 -3.65
CA PRO A 163 -14.02 -6.78 -4.13
C PRO A 163 -12.95 -6.44 -5.18
N THR A 164 -13.34 -5.68 -6.19
CA THR A 164 -12.41 -5.11 -7.16
C THR A 164 -12.14 -3.65 -6.83
N LEU A 165 -10.87 -3.23 -6.87
CA LEU A 165 -10.52 -1.82 -6.78
C LEU A 165 -11.16 -1.09 -7.96
N LYS A 166 -11.94 -0.05 -7.65
CA LYS A 166 -12.58 0.83 -8.65
C LYS A 166 -11.68 2.02 -8.95
#